data_86b25925ba54df6dd8f5b008f89a201a
#
_entry.id   86b25925ba54df6dd8f5b008f89a201a
#
_cell.length_a   1.000
_cell.length_b   1.000
_cell.length_c   1.000
_cell.angle_alpha   90.00
_cell.angle_beta   90.00
_cell.angle_gamma   90.00
#
_symmetry.space_group_name_H-M   'P 1'
#
loop_
_entity.id
_entity.type
_entity.pdbx_description
1 polymer ?
#
loop_
_entity_poly.entity_id
_entity_poly.type
_entity_poly.pdbx_seq_one_letter_code
_entity_poly.pdbx_strand_id
1 'polypeptide(L)'
;TLPEIAFAGKSNVGKSSLINALMNRKALARTSAKPGKTQTINFYNINEEMYLVDLPGYGYAKVSEQEKAQWGKLIERYLHGSKQLRAVFLLIDIRHDPSANDKMMYDWIVDQGFNPIIIATKLDKLKRSQVQKQVKAIKTGLKLLPGTVVIPFSAETKQGRDEIWNLVDTEFLG
;
A
#
# COMPACT_ATOMS: atom_id res chain seq x y z
N THR A 1 -12.90 15.49 -6.42
CA THR A 1 -13.75 15.67 -5.25
C THR A 1 -14.07 14.39 -4.51
N LEU A 2 -13.85 13.22 -5.14
CA LEU A 2 -14.03 11.96 -4.45
C LEU A 2 -12.85 11.68 -3.51
N PRO A 3 -13.09 11.06 -2.35
CA PRO A 3 -11.98 10.66 -1.47
C PRO A 3 -11.03 9.70 -2.16
N GLU A 4 -9.76 9.76 -1.77
CA GLU A 4 -8.71 8.93 -2.34
C GLU A 4 -8.06 8.09 -1.25
N ILE A 5 -7.81 6.84 -1.57
CA ILE A 5 -7.10 5.89 -0.72
C ILE A 5 -5.88 5.40 -1.51
N ALA A 6 -4.69 5.71 -1.03
CA ALA A 6 -3.46 5.42 -1.76
C ALA A 6 -2.76 4.17 -1.25
N PHE A 7 -2.09 3.48 -2.17
CA PHE A 7 -1.34 2.26 -1.88
C PHE A 7 0.10 2.44 -2.32
N ALA A 8 1.01 2.26 -1.39
CA ALA A 8 2.45 2.34 -1.61
C ALA A 8 3.09 0.99 -1.28
N GLY A 9 4.18 0.67 -1.93
CA GLY A 9 4.88 -0.56 -1.64
C GLY A 9 6.04 -0.80 -2.59
N LYS A 10 6.92 -1.69 -2.16
CA LYS A 10 8.05 -2.14 -2.96
C LYS A 10 7.56 -2.87 -4.21
N SER A 11 8.32 -2.80 -5.29
CA SER A 11 8.07 -3.61 -6.48
C SER A 11 7.88 -5.08 -6.11
N ASN A 12 6.85 -5.70 -6.67
CA ASN A 12 6.52 -7.11 -6.48
C ASN A 12 6.07 -7.46 -5.04
N VAL A 13 5.69 -6.48 -4.24
CA VAL A 13 5.17 -6.73 -2.88
C VAL A 13 3.77 -7.35 -2.89
N GLY A 14 3.06 -7.28 -4.02
CA GLY A 14 1.68 -7.75 -4.13
C GLY A 14 0.66 -6.63 -4.21
N LYS A 15 1.09 -5.42 -4.56
CA LYS A 15 0.21 -4.24 -4.59
C LYS A 15 -0.89 -4.37 -5.65
N SER A 16 -0.54 -4.79 -6.88
CA SER A 16 -1.52 -5.00 -7.94
C SER A 16 -2.53 -6.09 -7.55
N SER A 17 -2.06 -7.17 -6.93
CA SER A 17 -2.91 -8.26 -6.49
C SER A 17 -3.88 -7.80 -5.41
N LEU A 18 -3.43 -6.97 -4.48
CA LEU A 18 -4.30 -6.40 -3.45
C LEU A 18 -5.37 -5.50 -4.07
N ILE A 19 -4.96 -4.58 -4.93
CA ILE A 19 -5.91 -3.65 -5.57
C ILE A 19 -6.95 -4.43 -6.37
N ASN A 20 -6.52 -5.43 -7.13
CA ASN A 20 -7.45 -6.30 -7.88
C ASN A 20 -8.41 -7.04 -6.95
N ALA A 21 -7.92 -7.55 -5.82
CA ALA A 21 -8.78 -8.24 -4.86
C ALA A 21 -9.82 -7.31 -4.26
N LEU A 22 -9.45 -6.07 -3.99
CA LEU A 22 -10.37 -5.06 -3.47
C LEU A 22 -11.42 -4.69 -4.53
N MET A 23 -10.99 -4.48 -5.78
CA MET A 23 -11.90 -4.15 -6.87
C MET A 23 -12.84 -5.29 -7.24
N ASN A 24 -12.37 -6.53 -7.22
CA ASN A 24 -13.18 -7.69 -7.56
C ASN A 24 -14.37 -7.87 -6.64
N ARG A 25 -14.22 -7.52 -5.37
CA ARG A 25 -15.34 -7.54 -4.43
C ARG A 25 -16.47 -6.61 -4.90
N LYS A 26 -16.12 -5.52 -5.60
CA LYS A 26 -17.06 -4.50 -6.09
C LYS A 26 -17.38 -4.66 -7.57
N ALA A 27 -16.90 -5.71 -8.21
CA ALA A 27 -17.09 -5.98 -9.64
C ALA A 27 -16.60 -4.81 -10.53
N LEU A 28 -15.41 -4.33 -10.28
CA LEU A 28 -14.89 -3.11 -10.90
C LEU A 28 -13.91 -3.35 -12.03
N ALA A 29 -13.59 -2.26 -12.73
CA ALA A 29 -12.69 -2.26 -13.86
C ALA A 29 -11.27 -2.71 -13.49
N ARG A 30 -10.57 -3.25 -14.46
CA ARG A 30 -9.25 -3.81 -14.26
C ARG A 30 -8.16 -2.79 -14.37
N THR A 31 -7.04 -3.09 -13.72
CA THR A 31 -5.84 -2.30 -13.92
C THR A 31 -5.26 -2.58 -15.30
N SER A 32 -4.82 -1.54 -15.97
CA SER A 32 -4.13 -1.66 -17.25
C SER A 32 -2.62 -1.47 -17.10
N ALA A 33 -2.14 -1.15 -15.91
CA ALA A 33 -0.73 -0.86 -15.69
C ALA A 33 0.12 -2.12 -15.81
N LYS A 34 1.17 -2.07 -16.63
CA LYS A 34 2.14 -3.14 -16.74
C LYS A 34 3.24 -2.93 -15.70
N PRO A 35 3.55 -3.95 -14.86
CA PRO A 35 4.61 -3.81 -13.88
C PRO A 35 5.94 -3.41 -14.52
N GLY A 36 6.61 -2.46 -13.91
CA GLY A 36 7.97 -2.06 -14.30
C GLY A 36 8.09 -1.12 -15.48
N LYS A 37 7.01 -0.76 -16.14
CA LYS A 37 7.11 0.07 -17.36
C LYS A 37 6.74 1.54 -17.17
N THR A 38 5.97 1.88 -16.17
CA THR A 38 5.56 3.26 -15.99
C THR A 38 5.61 3.64 -14.53
N GLN A 39 6.28 4.74 -14.28
CA GLN A 39 6.27 5.37 -12.97
C GLN A 39 5.16 6.42 -12.97
N THR A 40 3.93 5.95 -13.11
CA THR A 40 2.75 6.81 -13.10
C THR A 40 1.86 6.44 -11.93
N ILE A 41 1.10 7.41 -11.50
CA ILE A 41 0.06 7.20 -10.49
C ILE A 41 -1.21 6.81 -11.22
N ASN A 42 -1.79 5.67 -10.84
CA ASN A 42 -3.02 5.18 -11.48
C ASN A 42 -4.19 5.34 -10.53
N PHE A 43 -5.30 5.87 -11.05
CA PHE A 43 -6.52 6.09 -10.28
C PHE A 43 -7.60 5.13 -10.75
N TYR A 44 -8.24 4.44 -9.82
CA TYR A 44 -9.35 3.52 -10.10
C TYR A 44 -10.61 4.04 -9.42
N ASN A 45 -11.59 4.42 -10.23
CA ASN A 45 -12.86 4.92 -9.72
C ASN A 45 -13.70 3.75 -9.20
N ILE A 46 -14.16 3.86 -7.96
CA ILE A 46 -14.92 2.83 -7.27
C ILE A 46 -16.36 3.33 -7.13
N ASN A 47 -17.23 2.94 -8.07
CA ASN A 47 -18.67 3.20 -8.02
C ASN A 47 -19.04 4.67 -7.82
N GLU A 48 -18.21 5.58 -8.30
CA GLU A 48 -18.39 7.03 -8.11
C GLU A 48 -18.39 7.45 -6.63
N GLU A 49 -17.80 6.62 -5.76
CA GLU A 49 -17.72 6.88 -4.32
C GLU A 49 -16.33 7.27 -3.87
N MET A 50 -15.31 6.74 -4.51
CA MET A 50 -13.92 6.96 -4.11
C MET A 50 -12.96 6.55 -5.22
N TYR A 51 -11.68 6.91 -5.06
CA TYR A 51 -10.60 6.39 -5.88
C TYR A 51 -9.66 5.51 -5.05
N LEU A 52 -9.29 4.36 -5.62
CA LEU A 52 -8.10 3.65 -5.17
C LEU A 52 -6.94 4.20 -6.01
N VAL A 53 -5.87 4.61 -5.36
CA VAL A 53 -4.74 5.26 -6.01
C VAL A 53 -3.52 4.37 -5.90
N ASP A 54 -3.05 3.89 -7.04
CA ASP A 54 -1.89 3.01 -7.11
C ASP A 54 -0.64 3.85 -7.33
N LEU A 55 0.17 4.00 -6.28
CA LEU A 55 1.43 4.71 -6.36
C LEU A 55 2.50 3.82 -6.98
N PRO A 56 3.45 4.37 -7.75
CA PRO A 56 4.49 3.55 -8.37
C PRO A 56 5.32 2.81 -7.33
N GLY A 57 5.64 1.55 -7.63
CA GLY A 57 6.47 0.73 -6.74
C GLY A 57 7.90 1.24 -6.63
N TYR A 58 8.55 0.99 -5.50
CA TYR A 58 9.93 1.39 -5.27
C TYR A 58 10.83 0.15 -5.14
N GLY A 59 12.15 0.38 -5.04
CA GLY A 59 13.11 -0.68 -4.77
C GLY A 59 13.51 -1.54 -5.95
N TYR A 60 13.30 -1.06 -7.19
CA TYR A 60 13.84 -1.74 -8.35
C TYR A 60 15.36 -1.69 -8.35
N ALA A 61 16.01 -2.85 -8.49
CA ALA A 61 17.45 -2.96 -8.44
C ALA A 61 18.15 -2.32 -9.65
N LYS A 62 17.43 -2.10 -10.73
CA LYS A 62 18.01 -1.66 -12.01
C LYS A 62 17.60 -0.25 -12.44
N VAL A 63 17.06 0.54 -11.54
CA VAL A 63 16.72 1.93 -11.88
C VAL A 63 17.90 2.85 -11.57
N SER A 64 18.08 3.85 -12.41
CA SER A 64 19.10 4.86 -12.20
C SER A 64 18.75 5.76 -11.01
N GLU A 65 19.75 6.48 -10.50
CA GLU A 65 19.50 7.47 -9.46
C GLU A 65 18.58 8.58 -9.95
N GLN A 66 18.65 8.90 -11.22
CA GLN A 66 17.76 9.89 -11.85
C GLN A 66 16.30 9.42 -11.84
N GLU A 67 16.07 8.15 -12.13
CA GLU A 67 14.72 7.57 -12.09
C GLU A 67 14.18 7.52 -10.67
N LYS A 68 15.03 7.20 -9.69
CA LYS A 68 14.65 7.23 -8.28
C LYS A 68 14.25 8.64 -7.84
N ALA A 69 14.99 9.65 -8.27
CA ALA A 69 14.68 11.03 -7.94
C ALA A 69 13.35 11.47 -8.55
N GLN A 70 13.08 11.08 -9.79
CA GLN A 70 11.80 11.38 -10.45
C GLN A 70 10.63 10.69 -9.76
N TRP A 71 10.83 9.43 -9.38
CA TRP A 71 9.84 8.67 -8.62
C TRP A 71 9.52 9.36 -7.30
N GLY A 72 10.56 9.76 -6.57
CA GLY A 72 10.41 10.44 -5.29
C GLY A 72 9.64 11.75 -5.42
N LYS A 73 9.97 12.55 -6.43
CA LYS A 73 9.26 13.80 -6.67
C LYS A 73 7.79 13.59 -7.00
N LEU A 74 7.48 12.55 -7.76
CA LEU A 74 6.10 12.22 -8.13
C LEU A 74 5.28 11.87 -6.90
N ILE A 75 5.79 11.01 -6.04
CA ILE A 75 5.13 10.59 -4.81
C ILE A 75 4.97 11.77 -3.85
N GLU A 76 6.04 12.53 -3.65
CA GLU A 76 6.03 13.70 -2.76
C GLU A 76 4.98 14.71 -3.22
N ARG A 77 4.95 14.99 -4.51
CA ARG A 77 3.98 15.92 -5.07
C ARG A 77 2.56 15.44 -4.84
N TYR A 78 2.31 14.15 -5.02
CA TYR A 78 0.98 13.57 -4.80
C TYR A 78 0.60 13.66 -3.33
N LEU A 79 1.43 13.18 -2.43
CA LEU A 79 1.13 13.16 -0.99
C LEU A 79 0.92 14.57 -0.45
N HIS A 80 1.68 15.52 -0.95
CA HIS A 80 1.62 16.91 -0.48
C HIS A 80 0.47 17.68 -1.11
N GLY A 81 0.14 17.37 -2.35
CA GLY A 81 -0.80 18.17 -3.15
C GLY A 81 -2.23 17.66 -3.19
N SER A 82 -2.46 16.40 -2.85
CA SER A 82 -3.82 15.87 -2.93
C SER A 82 -4.64 16.35 -1.73
N LYS A 83 -5.75 17.06 -2.03
CA LYS A 83 -6.69 17.51 -1.00
C LYS A 83 -7.72 16.45 -0.66
N GLN A 84 -7.83 15.41 -1.46
CA GLN A 84 -8.84 14.36 -1.30
C GLN A 84 -8.27 13.09 -0.67
N LEU A 85 -6.98 13.04 -0.43
CA LEU A 85 -6.33 11.86 0.14
C LEU A 85 -6.73 11.69 1.61
N ARG A 86 -7.32 10.52 1.92
CA ARG A 86 -7.81 10.20 3.26
C ARG A 86 -6.89 9.24 4.00
N ALA A 87 -6.29 8.30 3.27
CA ALA A 87 -5.47 7.28 3.88
C ALA A 87 -4.39 6.80 2.93
N VAL A 88 -3.27 6.37 3.51
CA VAL A 88 -2.18 5.73 2.76
C VAL A 88 -1.96 4.35 3.38
N PHE A 89 -1.96 3.34 2.53
CA PHE A 89 -1.67 1.96 2.92
C PHE A 89 -0.25 1.65 2.42
N LEU A 90 0.59 1.14 3.31
CA LEU A 90 1.94 0.72 2.96
C LEU A 90 2.01 -0.80 3.03
N LEU A 91 2.39 -1.41 1.91
CA LEU A 91 2.42 -2.87 1.77
C LEU A 91 3.81 -3.40 2.05
N ILE A 92 3.87 -4.44 2.87
CA ILE A 92 5.11 -5.15 3.24
C ILE A 92 4.87 -6.63 3.02
N ASP A 93 5.80 -7.32 2.37
CA ASP A 93 5.74 -8.79 2.25
C ASP A 93 5.94 -9.40 3.63
N ILE A 94 4.94 -10.15 4.11
CA ILE A 94 4.96 -10.68 5.49
C ILE A 94 6.13 -11.63 5.75
N ARG A 95 6.71 -12.22 4.70
CA ARG A 95 7.80 -13.20 4.85
C ARG A 95 9.13 -12.56 5.21
N HIS A 96 9.27 -11.27 4.99
CA HIS A 96 10.58 -10.59 5.09
C HIS A 96 10.55 -9.46 6.11
N ASP A 97 11.70 -9.17 6.66
CA ASP A 97 11.87 -7.95 7.45
C ASP A 97 11.77 -6.73 6.53
N PRO A 98 11.24 -5.62 7.01
CA PRO A 98 11.18 -4.41 6.19
C PRO A 98 12.56 -3.99 5.71
N SER A 99 12.64 -3.57 4.45
CA SER A 99 13.87 -3.05 3.88
C SER A 99 14.12 -1.60 4.32
N ALA A 100 15.33 -1.10 4.05
CA ALA A 100 15.64 0.31 4.28
C ALA A 100 14.72 1.22 3.48
N ASN A 101 14.36 0.83 2.27
CA ASN A 101 13.42 1.60 1.44
C ASN A 101 12.01 1.59 2.03
N ASP A 102 11.58 0.49 2.62
CA ASP A 102 10.29 0.42 3.31
C ASP A 102 10.26 1.40 4.48
N LYS A 103 11.31 1.42 5.28
CA LYS A 103 11.43 2.32 6.43
C LYS A 103 11.43 3.78 5.97
N MET A 104 12.17 4.08 4.92
CA MET A 104 12.22 5.42 4.34
C MET A 104 10.84 5.87 3.87
N MET A 105 10.11 4.99 3.18
CA MET A 105 8.76 5.29 2.71
C MET A 105 7.81 5.52 3.88
N TYR A 106 7.88 4.69 4.91
CA TYR A 106 7.06 4.86 6.10
C TYR A 106 7.30 6.23 6.74
N ASP A 107 8.58 6.57 6.97
CA ASP A 107 8.94 7.84 7.57
C ASP A 107 8.47 9.03 6.74
N TRP A 108 8.57 8.89 5.42
CA TRP A 108 8.17 9.94 4.49
C TRP A 108 6.66 10.18 4.53
N ILE A 109 5.87 9.10 4.56
CA ILE A 109 4.41 9.20 4.68
C ILE A 109 4.03 9.88 5.99
N VAL A 110 4.68 9.50 7.08
CA VAL A 110 4.46 10.11 8.41
C VAL A 110 4.80 11.61 8.38
N ASP A 111 5.91 11.97 7.73
CA ASP A 111 6.34 13.37 7.62
C ASP A 111 5.33 14.22 6.85
N GLN A 112 4.55 13.62 5.96
CA GLN A 112 3.48 14.32 5.24
C GLN A 112 2.19 14.45 6.04
N GLY A 113 2.17 13.98 7.26
CA GLY A 113 1.02 14.11 8.16
C GLY A 113 0.06 12.91 8.15
N PHE A 114 0.43 11.82 7.51
CA PHE A 114 -0.39 10.61 7.49
C PHE A 114 0.17 9.56 8.44
N ASN A 115 -0.74 8.75 9.01
CA ASN A 115 -0.34 7.56 9.74
C ASN A 115 -0.71 6.35 8.86
N PRO A 116 0.24 5.77 8.12
CA PRO A 116 -0.09 4.72 7.18
C PRO A 116 -0.59 3.46 7.86
N ILE A 117 -1.55 2.79 7.22
CA ILE A 117 -1.99 1.47 7.62
C ILE A 117 -1.07 0.47 6.92
N ILE A 118 -0.56 -0.49 7.66
CA ILE A 118 0.37 -1.48 7.11
C ILE A 118 -0.41 -2.71 6.67
N ILE A 119 -0.22 -3.12 5.42
CA ILE A 119 -0.77 -4.37 4.91
C ILE A 119 0.38 -5.36 4.77
N ALA A 120 0.34 -6.43 5.55
CA ALA A 120 1.33 -7.49 5.48
C ALA A 120 0.85 -8.52 4.45
N THR A 121 1.42 -8.45 3.25
CA THR A 121 0.96 -9.21 2.08
C THR A 121 1.50 -10.62 2.04
N LYS A 122 0.91 -11.46 1.18
CA LYS A 122 1.35 -12.83 0.90
C LYS A 122 1.25 -13.73 2.13
N LEU A 123 0.21 -13.51 2.91
CA LEU A 123 -0.06 -14.26 4.13
C LEU A 123 -0.11 -15.78 3.88
N ASP A 124 -0.64 -16.19 2.73
CA ASP A 124 -0.73 -17.60 2.34
C ASP A 124 0.64 -18.27 2.15
N LYS A 125 1.70 -17.49 1.99
CA LYS A 125 3.07 -18.00 1.83
C LYS A 125 3.79 -18.22 3.15
N LEU A 126 3.14 -17.93 4.27
CA LEU A 126 3.74 -18.02 5.59
C LEU A 126 2.99 -19.01 6.45
N LYS A 127 3.72 -19.81 7.24
CA LYS A 127 3.10 -20.72 8.20
C LYS A 127 2.34 -19.93 9.26
N ARG A 128 1.16 -20.42 9.61
CA ARG A 128 0.31 -19.76 10.61
C ARG A 128 1.05 -19.48 11.91
N SER A 129 1.91 -20.41 12.34
CA SER A 129 2.69 -20.26 13.57
C SER A 129 3.72 -19.13 13.53
N GLN A 130 4.05 -18.62 12.33
CA GLN A 130 5.03 -17.56 12.15
C GLN A 130 4.41 -16.17 12.00
N VAL A 131 3.08 -16.08 11.87
CA VAL A 131 2.42 -14.82 11.52
C VAL A 131 2.65 -13.75 12.57
N GLN A 132 2.41 -14.06 13.84
CA GLN A 132 2.56 -13.05 14.90
C GLN A 132 4.00 -12.58 15.05
N LYS A 133 4.94 -13.50 14.89
CA LYS A 133 6.38 -13.18 14.94
C LYS A 133 6.73 -12.20 13.82
N GLN A 134 6.24 -12.44 12.60
CA GLN A 134 6.54 -11.59 11.46
C GLN A 134 5.84 -10.23 11.55
N VAL A 135 4.61 -10.20 12.04
CA VAL A 135 3.92 -8.93 12.31
C VAL A 135 4.73 -8.09 13.29
N LYS A 136 5.22 -8.71 14.36
CA LYS A 136 6.08 -8.02 15.34
C LYS A 136 7.37 -7.52 14.70
N ALA A 137 7.99 -8.33 13.84
CA ALA A 137 9.22 -7.95 13.14
C ALA A 137 8.98 -6.72 12.24
N ILE A 138 7.83 -6.66 11.57
CA ILE A 138 7.45 -5.50 10.76
C ILE A 138 7.29 -4.26 11.64
N LYS A 139 6.57 -4.38 12.74
CA LYS A 139 6.37 -3.26 13.68
C LYS A 139 7.70 -2.72 14.19
N THR A 140 8.59 -3.61 14.57
CA THR A 140 9.92 -3.25 15.09
C THR A 140 10.79 -2.65 13.99
N GLY A 141 10.82 -3.28 12.81
CA GLY A 141 11.67 -2.84 11.70
C GLY A 141 11.29 -1.47 11.16
N LEU A 142 10.01 -1.17 11.11
CA LEU A 142 9.52 0.13 10.68
C LEU A 142 9.46 1.16 11.82
N LYS A 143 9.62 0.73 13.06
CA LYS A 143 9.44 1.57 14.25
C LYS A 143 8.08 2.28 14.20
N LEU A 144 7.03 1.49 14.05
CA LEU A 144 5.68 2.02 13.90
C LEU A 144 5.26 2.86 15.08
N LEU A 145 4.55 3.95 14.81
CA LEU A 145 3.92 4.74 15.85
C LEU A 145 2.92 3.90 16.64
N PRO A 146 2.76 4.14 17.96
CA PRO A 146 1.79 3.41 18.75
C PRO A 146 0.40 3.48 18.16
N GLY A 147 -0.31 2.36 18.17
CA GLY A 147 -1.67 2.29 17.63
C GLY A 147 -1.76 2.10 16.12
N THR A 148 -0.63 1.98 15.42
CA THR A 148 -0.63 1.74 13.98
C THR A 148 -1.23 0.37 13.67
N VAL A 149 -2.19 0.35 12.73
CA VAL A 149 -2.88 -0.87 12.33
C VAL A 149 -2.02 -1.66 11.36
N VAL A 150 -1.89 -2.97 11.60
CA VAL A 150 -1.23 -3.91 10.68
C VAL A 150 -2.23 -5.00 10.34
N ILE A 151 -2.53 -5.16 9.05
CA ILE A 151 -3.49 -6.15 8.58
C ILE A 151 -2.78 -7.19 7.72
N PRO A 152 -2.67 -8.44 8.18
CA PRO A 152 -2.21 -9.53 7.32
C PRO A 152 -3.20 -9.79 6.20
N PHE A 153 -2.69 -10.01 4.99
CA PHE A 153 -3.53 -10.13 3.80
C PHE A 153 -3.00 -11.20 2.85
N SER A 154 -3.94 -11.96 2.24
CA SER A 154 -3.64 -12.89 1.15
C SER A 154 -4.55 -12.61 -0.04
N ALA A 155 -3.94 -12.36 -1.21
CA ALA A 155 -4.69 -12.23 -2.46
C ALA A 155 -5.26 -13.59 -2.90
N GLU A 156 -4.59 -14.69 -2.55
CA GLU A 156 -5.03 -16.04 -2.88
C GLU A 156 -6.30 -16.45 -2.13
N THR A 157 -6.28 -16.30 -0.80
CA THR A 157 -7.40 -16.74 0.05
C THR A 157 -8.41 -15.64 0.29
N LYS A 158 -8.08 -14.41 -0.05
CA LYS A 158 -8.87 -13.20 0.25
C LYS A 158 -8.95 -12.87 1.74
N GLN A 159 -8.16 -13.55 2.59
CA GLN A 159 -8.10 -13.21 4.00
C GLN A 159 -7.59 -11.77 4.19
N GLY A 160 -8.28 -11.00 5.02
CA GLY A 160 -7.95 -9.60 5.28
C GLY A 160 -8.68 -8.60 4.40
N ARG A 161 -9.28 -9.04 3.28
CA ARG A 161 -9.97 -8.13 2.34
C ARG A 161 -11.14 -7.40 2.99
N ASP A 162 -11.97 -8.13 3.72
CA ASP A 162 -13.13 -7.51 4.37
C ASP A 162 -12.70 -6.57 5.50
N GLU A 163 -11.64 -6.91 6.21
CA GLU A 163 -11.08 -6.05 7.25
C GLU A 163 -10.59 -4.72 6.65
N ILE A 164 -9.94 -4.78 5.50
CA ILE A 164 -9.49 -3.57 4.80
C ILE A 164 -10.69 -2.71 4.39
N TRP A 165 -11.71 -3.32 3.77
CA TRP A 165 -12.91 -2.58 3.36
C TRP A 165 -13.65 -1.99 4.54
N ASN A 166 -13.78 -2.73 5.64
CA ASN A 166 -14.43 -2.21 6.84
C ASN A 166 -13.67 -1.00 7.40
N LEU A 167 -12.36 -1.05 7.42
CA LEU A 167 -11.54 0.06 7.88
C LEU A 167 -11.73 1.29 6.97
N VAL A 168 -11.73 1.08 5.66
CA VAL A 168 -11.96 2.18 4.71
C VAL A 168 -13.34 2.79 4.92
N ASP A 169 -14.37 1.96 4.99
CA ASP A 169 -15.74 2.44 5.10
C ASP A 169 -16.00 3.18 6.42
N THR A 170 -15.43 2.69 7.53
CA THR A 170 -15.71 3.28 8.85
C THR A 170 -14.81 4.47 9.18
N GLU A 171 -13.53 4.42 8.80
CA GLU A 171 -12.57 5.44 9.22
C GLU A 171 -12.34 6.53 8.20
N PHE A 172 -12.51 6.23 6.91
CA PHE A 172 -12.10 7.17 5.86
C PHE A 172 -13.22 7.66 4.96
N LEU A 173 -14.34 6.94 4.86
CA LEU A 173 -15.48 7.36 4.06
C LEU A 173 -16.70 7.76 4.91
N GLY A 174 -16.66 7.39 6.16
CA GLY A 174 -17.75 7.71 7.11
C GLY A 174 -17.76 9.18 7.59
#